data_f5e7737dcf3c9e2cac65541519303b99
#
_entry.id   f5e7737dcf3c9e2cac65541519303b99
#
_cell.length_a   1.000
_cell.length_b   1.000
_cell.length_c   1.000
_cell.angle_alpha   90.00
_cell.angle_beta   90.00
_cell.angle_gamma   90.00
#
_symmetry.space_group_name_H-M   'P 1'
#
loop_
_entity.id
_entity.type
_entity.pdbx_description
1 polymer ?
#
loop_
_entity_poly.entity_id
_entity_poly.type
_entity_poly.pdbx_seq_one_letter_code
_entity_poly.pdbx_strand_id
1 'polypeptide(L)'
;MKLTDRVPYRIAWLASLLIVGALYYWIIGIGAVSERFAWNSGLDTYYGLPGPTVAKGSYAVNGYYDLLARAFVSGKLYMPVLPEPALLALPHPYEEAENGPYRLLDTVLYKQHYYLYHGPVPVIVLFVPWYLLTAHDMPENFAAFLFAAGGYVFLSLLFLQLLTYLSVRVPIVVFILCLLAIGMAQSVPFLLHRAKLYEVAIACGFCCVSAGFYFLFRSITASSKNALWSGLSGLFFGLAIGCRPHLGLAAVCALALLMLLRVARRKVFAVALPVIACGLGMAAYNYARFGNPLEFGLSYQLAAASYQNIRLSIPNVAPGLYYWLLCPPNLVPEFPFVRLAFRYPFDAVDLLPMRYFLEPTGGILALCPLVFIAILAPFCGKLFSNRRTFALITAILVFTAGCILFVSATGLTSQRYEVDFQPYLVFVACIIACLILKELRTSIRMMAIALLVILVLYSVAANVALAVQGPYDQFVQASPGTYARLARWFSPIERYRPQEDPAIRVQAAFDFPRQCVAGMEPLISAGEFGSRYLLSAACLDNSRMRLVSETSYRSPDWIWVDVPYTPGRNYAAIQFNPQDRTMTVTWNGNVALRHHLRFLVTAPSQIRLGWDPTLGNKTRFPGRIVPGTVSVESP
;
A
#
# COMPACT_ATOMS: atom_id res chain seq x y z
N MET A 1 -7.96 26.21 -33.30
CA MET A 1 -8.39 24.80 -33.24
C MET A 1 -7.80 24.16 -32.00
N LYS A 2 -8.65 23.79 -31.06
CA LYS A 2 -8.22 23.17 -29.79
C LYS A 2 -7.61 21.80 -30.06
N LEU A 3 -6.69 21.33 -29.20
CA LEU A 3 -6.09 19.97 -29.32
C LEU A 3 -7.19 18.89 -29.30
N THR A 4 -8.23 19.14 -28.51
CA THR A 4 -9.43 18.30 -28.39
C THR A 4 -10.29 18.23 -29.66
N ASP A 5 -10.11 19.17 -30.61
CA ASP A 5 -10.87 19.16 -31.84
C ASP A 5 -10.20 18.31 -32.94
N ARG A 6 -8.98 17.82 -32.69
CA ARG A 6 -8.24 16.94 -33.59
C ARG A 6 -8.57 15.48 -33.30
N VAL A 7 -9.18 14.82 -34.25
CA VAL A 7 -9.58 13.40 -34.18
C VAL A 7 -8.47 12.48 -33.69
N PRO A 8 -7.19 12.57 -34.12
CA PRO A 8 -6.13 11.67 -33.67
C PRO A 8 -5.86 11.73 -32.16
N TYR A 9 -5.91 12.89 -31.52
CA TYR A 9 -5.68 13.03 -30.09
C TYR A 9 -6.82 12.47 -29.25
N ARG A 10 -8.06 12.59 -29.72
CA ARG A 10 -9.22 11.96 -29.08
C ARG A 10 -9.14 10.45 -29.15
N ILE A 11 -8.81 9.92 -30.34
CA ILE A 11 -8.62 8.47 -30.53
C ILE A 11 -7.48 7.97 -29.63
N ALA A 12 -6.33 8.65 -29.60
CA ALA A 12 -5.20 8.28 -28.75
C ALA A 12 -5.56 8.30 -27.26
N TRP A 13 -6.32 9.29 -26.82
CA TRP A 13 -6.80 9.36 -25.44
C TRP A 13 -7.76 8.20 -25.11
N LEU A 14 -8.76 7.93 -25.96
CA LEU A 14 -9.67 6.80 -25.76
C LEU A 14 -8.93 5.45 -25.80
N ALA A 15 -8.00 5.28 -26.73
CA ALA A 15 -7.18 4.07 -26.81
C ALA A 15 -6.33 3.89 -25.54
N SER A 16 -5.76 4.99 -24.99
CA SER A 16 -5.00 4.92 -23.74
C SER A 16 -5.88 4.53 -22.55
N LEU A 17 -7.13 5.01 -22.48
CA LEU A 17 -8.07 4.59 -21.44
C LEU A 17 -8.37 3.09 -21.52
N LEU A 18 -8.57 2.57 -22.72
CA LEU A 18 -8.84 1.15 -22.94
C LEU A 18 -7.62 0.30 -22.61
N ILE A 19 -6.43 0.68 -23.08
CA ILE A 19 -5.18 -0.07 -22.83
C ILE A 19 -4.85 -0.09 -21.32
N VAL A 20 -4.81 1.08 -20.68
CA VAL A 20 -4.50 1.17 -19.24
C VAL A 20 -5.58 0.48 -18.41
N GLY A 21 -6.86 0.66 -18.75
CA GLY A 21 -7.97 -0.02 -18.11
C GLY A 21 -7.87 -1.55 -18.24
N ALA A 22 -7.55 -2.05 -19.43
CA ALA A 22 -7.35 -3.50 -19.66
C ALA A 22 -6.16 -4.05 -18.87
N LEU A 23 -5.05 -3.29 -18.79
CA LEU A 23 -3.89 -3.68 -17.98
C LEU A 23 -4.22 -3.69 -16.48
N TYR A 24 -4.92 -2.69 -15.97
CA TYR A 24 -5.38 -2.66 -14.57
C TYR A 24 -6.28 -3.86 -14.25
N TYR A 25 -7.22 -4.15 -15.15
CA TYR A 25 -8.10 -5.30 -15.02
C TYR A 25 -7.34 -6.64 -15.05
N TRP A 26 -6.34 -6.77 -15.93
CA TRP A 26 -5.48 -7.95 -15.98
C TRP A 26 -4.67 -8.10 -14.70
N ILE A 27 -4.10 -7.00 -14.16
CA ILE A 27 -3.30 -7.02 -12.94
C ILE A 27 -4.14 -7.50 -11.75
N ILE A 28 -5.37 -7.01 -11.55
CA ILE A 28 -6.22 -7.52 -10.47
C ILE A 28 -6.54 -9.01 -10.64
N GLY A 29 -6.51 -9.50 -11.87
CA GLY A 29 -6.75 -10.91 -12.18
C GLY A 29 -5.59 -11.83 -11.86
N ILE A 30 -4.33 -11.39 -12.05
CA ILE A 30 -3.15 -12.22 -11.76
C ILE A 30 -2.80 -12.27 -10.27
N GLY A 31 -3.16 -11.24 -9.51
CA GLY A 31 -2.95 -11.18 -8.07
C GLY A 31 -4.03 -11.88 -7.23
N ALA A 32 -5.19 -12.17 -7.82
CA ALA A 32 -6.30 -12.83 -7.15
C ALA A 32 -6.20 -14.35 -7.27
N VAL A 33 -5.92 -15.02 -6.18
CA VAL A 33 -5.60 -16.47 -6.19
C VAL A 33 -6.81 -17.37 -6.42
N SER A 34 -7.91 -17.12 -5.77
CA SER A 34 -9.12 -17.94 -5.83
C SER A 34 -10.41 -17.11 -5.85
N GLU A 35 -10.25 -15.83 -5.67
CA GLU A 35 -11.33 -14.87 -5.43
C GLU A 35 -11.61 -14.02 -6.66
N ARG A 36 -11.30 -14.53 -7.87
CA ARG A 36 -11.70 -13.85 -9.09
C ARG A 36 -13.21 -13.65 -9.06
N PHE A 37 -13.62 -12.44 -8.68
CA PHE A 37 -15.04 -12.06 -8.72
C PHE A 37 -15.98 -13.07 -8.06
N ALA A 38 -15.69 -13.46 -6.81
CA ALA A 38 -16.66 -14.18 -6.00
C ALA A 38 -17.84 -13.25 -5.68
N TRP A 39 -18.70 -13.06 -6.66
CA TRP A 39 -19.93 -12.27 -6.56
C TRP A 39 -20.91 -12.84 -5.53
N ASN A 40 -20.78 -14.11 -5.18
CA ASN A 40 -21.43 -14.75 -4.05
C ASN A 40 -20.37 -14.94 -2.97
N SER A 41 -20.20 -13.92 -2.17
CA SER A 41 -19.18 -13.94 -1.13
C SER A 41 -19.48 -15.06 -0.15
N GLY A 42 -18.50 -15.88 0.10
CA GLY A 42 -18.49 -16.76 1.26
C GLY A 42 -18.36 -16.02 2.60
N LEU A 43 -18.65 -14.69 2.62
CA LEU A 43 -18.59 -13.87 3.82
C LEU A 43 -19.50 -14.41 4.92
N ASP A 44 -20.73 -14.79 4.55
CA ASP A 44 -21.71 -15.32 5.51
C ASP A 44 -21.18 -16.56 6.20
N THR A 45 -20.55 -17.43 5.44
CA THR A 45 -19.95 -18.67 5.95
C THR A 45 -18.64 -18.42 6.69
N TYR A 46 -17.78 -17.60 6.12
CA TYR A 46 -16.46 -17.33 6.69
C TYR A 46 -16.59 -16.67 8.06
N TYR A 47 -17.51 -15.73 8.22
CA TYR A 47 -17.73 -15.00 9.47
C TYR A 47 -18.84 -15.58 10.35
N GLY A 48 -19.39 -16.74 9.98
CA GLY A 48 -20.47 -17.38 10.76
C GLY A 48 -21.77 -16.58 10.79
N LEU A 49 -22.03 -15.77 9.76
CA LEU A 49 -23.28 -15.03 9.62
C LEU A 49 -24.43 -15.99 9.24
N PRO A 50 -25.68 -15.69 9.58
CA PRO A 50 -26.81 -16.53 9.20
C PRO A 50 -26.94 -16.59 7.68
N GLY A 51 -26.69 -17.76 7.11
CA GLY A 51 -26.70 -18.04 5.67
C GLY A 51 -26.25 -19.47 5.38
N PRO A 52 -26.30 -19.96 4.12
CA PRO A 52 -25.90 -21.32 3.79
C PRO A 52 -24.39 -21.55 4.04
N THR A 53 -24.09 -22.59 4.79
CA THR A 53 -22.75 -22.94 5.25
C THR A 53 -21.86 -23.50 4.14
N VAL A 54 -20.71 -22.87 3.87
CA VAL A 54 -19.58 -23.41 3.10
C VAL A 54 -18.41 -23.63 4.06
N ALA A 55 -17.66 -24.70 3.92
CA ALA A 55 -16.66 -25.16 4.88
C ALA A 55 -15.61 -24.11 5.26
N LYS A 56 -15.32 -23.98 6.56
CA LYS A 56 -14.16 -23.26 7.10
C LYS A 56 -12.90 -23.83 6.45
N GLY A 57 -12.24 -23.05 5.61
CA GLY A 57 -11.00 -23.51 4.95
C GLY A 57 -10.57 -22.70 3.75
N SER A 58 -11.40 -21.86 3.19
CA SER A 58 -10.99 -20.91 2.16
C SER A 58 -10.47 -19.63 2.80
N TYR A 59 -9.26 -19.25 2.40
CA TYR A 59 -8.46 -18.12 2.82
C TYR A 59 -9.25 -16.84 3.05
N ALA A 60 -8.82 -16.09 4.07
CA ALA A 60 -9.41 -14.85 4.53
C ALA A 60 -9.88 -13.94 3.38
N VAL A 61 -11.15 -14.02 3.08
CA VAL A 61 -11.84 -13.00 2.32
C VAL A 61 -11.90 -11.82 3.26
N ASN A 62 -11.15 -10.73 3.00
CA ASN A 62 -11.24 -9.58 3.87
C ASN A 62 -12.68 -9.06 3.85
N GLY A 63 -13.21 -8.60 2.75
CA GLY A 63 -14.62 -8.21 2.60
C GLY A 63 -15.15 -7.22 3.66
N TYR A 64 -14.25 -6.49 4.32
CA TYR A 64 -14.64 -5.61 5.43
C TYR A 64 -15.47 -4.43 4.97
N TYR A 65 -15.27 -3.97 3.74
CA TYR A 65 -16.10 -2.92 3.15
C TYR A 65 -17.52 -3.41 2.87
N ASP A 66 -17.69 -4.66 2.46
CA ASP A 66 -19.01 -5.27 2.26
C ASP A 66 -19.72 -5.46 3.60
N LEU A 67 -19.02 -5.97 4.61
CA LEU A 67 -19.56 -6.11 5.96
C LEU A 67 -20.01 -4.75 6.51
N LEU A 68 -19.24 -3.69 6.28
CA LEU A 68 -19.61 -2.35 6.70
C LEU A 68 -20.77 -1.79 5.86
N ALA A 69 -20.86 -2.11 4.56
CA ALA A 69 -21.98 -1.73 3.72
C ALA A 69 -23.29 -2.35 4.20
N ARG A 70 -23.27 -3.66 4.50
CA ARG A 70 -24.41 -4.36 5.10
C ARG A 70 -24.81 -3.77 6.46
N ALA A 71 -23.82 -3.38 7.28
CA ALA A 71 -24.04 -2.70 8.54
C ALA A 71 -24.75 -1.36 8.34
N PHE A 72 -24.28 -0.52 7.40
CA PHE A 72 -24.88 0.78 7.09
C PHE A 72 -26.31 0.65 6.60
N VAL A 73 -26.59 -0.31 5.73
CA VAL A 73 -27.97 -0.61 5.26
C VAL A 73 -28.87 -1.04 6.43
N SER A 74 -28.30 -1.68 7.46
CA SER A 74 -29.02 -2.09 8.68
C SER A 74 -29.00 -1.02 9.78
N GLY A 75 -28.54 0.21 9.50
CA GLY A 75 -28.47 1.32 10.46
C GLY A 75 -27.40 1.15 11.55
N LYS A 76 -26.38 0.32 11.34
CA LYS A 76 -25.28 0.05 12.27
C LYS A 76 -23.98 0.65 11.76
N LEU A 77 -23.09 1.04 12.68
CA LEU A 77 -21.76 1.60 12.37
C LEU A 77 -20.62 0.59 12.61
N TYR A 78 -20.93 -0.61 13.05
CA TYR A 78 -20.01 -1.72 13.32
C TYR A 78 -20.33 -2.91 12.44
N MET A 79 -19.31 -3.71 12.13
CA MET A 79 -19.47 -4.90 11.29
C MET A 79 -20.36 -5.95 11.98
N PRO A 80 -21.19 -6.70 11.23
CA PRO A 80 -22.11 -7.71 11.78
C PRO A 80 -21.39 -9.03 12.14
N VAL A 81 -20.16 -8.94 12.66
CA VAL A 81 -19.34 -10.06 13.11
C VAL A 81 -19.12 -9.93 14.60
N LEU A 82 -19.36 -10.99 15.34
CA LEU A 82 -19.15 -11.02 16.78
C LEU A 82 -17.69 -11.38 17.09
N PRO A 83 -17.03 -10.65 18.01
CA PRO A 83 -15.72 -11.06 18.52
C PRO A 83 -15.80 -12.41 19.23
N GLU A 84 -14.74 -13.20 19.08
CA GLU A 84 -14.65 -14.47 19.81
C GLU A 84 -14.66 -14.23 21.33
N PRO A 85 -15.38 -15.05 22.12
CA PRO A 85 -15.38 -14.93 23.58
C PRO A 85 -13.98 -15.01 24.18
N ALA A 86 -13.10 -15.81 23.60
CA ALA A 86 -11.71 -15.93 24.03
C ALA A 86 -10.94 -14.62 23.85
N LEU A 87 -11.17 -13.86 22.77
CA LEU A 87 -10.57 -12.53 22.56
C LEU A 87 -11.02 -11.54 23.64
N LEU A 88 -12.32 -11.56 23.97
CA LEU A 88 -12.90 -10.65 24.96
C LEU A 88 -12.47 -10.96 26.39
N ALA A 89 -12.05 -12.21 26.65
CA ALA A 89 -11.56 -12.67 27.96
C ALA A 89 -10.06 -12.40 28.17
N LEU A 90 -9.33 -11.94 27.15
CA LEU A 90 -7.89 -11.66 27.28
C LEU A 90 -7.66 -10.47 28.22
N PRO A 91 -6.64 -10.54 29.10
CA PRO A 91 -6.23 -9.40 29.93
C PRO A 91 -5.79 -8.19 29.09
N HIS A 92 -5.10 -8.45 27.98
CA HIS A 92 -4.58 -7.45 27.06
C HIS A 92 -5.00 -7.75 25.61
N PRO A 93 -6.29 -7.51 25.24
CA PRO A 93 -6.83 -7.92 23.94
C PRO A 93 -6.19 -7.22 22.74
N TYR A 94 -5.41 -6.18 22.97
CA TYR A 94 -4.69 -5.44 21.92
C TYR A 94 -3.23 -5.87 21.76
N GLU A 95 -2.71 -6.72 22.65
CA GLU A 95 -1.36 -7.25 22.53
C GLU A 95 -1.30 -8.38 21.51
N GLU A 96 -0.41 -8.23 20.52
CA GLU A 96 -0.29 -9.15 19.38
C GLU A 96 -0.05 -10.59 19.83
N ALA A 97 0.80 -10.78 20.84
CA ALA A 97 1.15 -12.09 21.37
C ALA A 97 -0.04 -12.85 21.95
N GLU A 98 -1.01 -12.13 22.53
CA GLU A 98 -2.18 -12.73 23.16
C GLU A 98 -3.34 -12.89 22.17
N ASN A 99 -3.57 -11.88 21.32
CA ASN A 99 -4.76 -11.83 20.47
C ASN A 99 -4.62 -12.57 19.14
N GLY A 100 -3.40 -12.91 18.72
CA GLY A 100 -3.10 -13.49 17.40
C GLY A 100 -4.06 -14.59 16.94
N PRO A 101 -4.37 -15.60 17.78
CA PRO A 101 -5.26 -16.70 17.42
C PRO A 101 -6.75 -16.34 17.30
N TYR A 102 -7.17 -15.27 17.98
CA TYR A 102 -8.60 -14.95 18.19
C TYR A 102 -9.06 -13.69 17.46
N ARG A 103 -8.12 -12.88 17.00
CA ARG A 103 -8.42 -11.58 16.40
C ARG A 103 -8.94 -11.69 14.97
N LEU A 104 -9.80 -10.78 14.60
CA LEU A 104 -10.05 -10.43 13.22
C LEU A 104 -9.00 -9.39 12.80
N LEU A 105 -8.00 -9.83 12.02
CA LEU A 105 -6.81 -9.03 11.68
C LEU A 105 -7.20 -7.71 10.97
N ASP A 106 -6.48 -6.64 11.29
CA ASP A 106 -6.68 -5.31 10.69
C ASP A 106 -8.07 -4.70 10.92
N THR A 107 -8.74 -5.10 11.98
CA THR A 107 -9.98 -4.47 12.45
C THR A 107 -9.76 -3.69 13.74
N VAL A 108 -10.77 -2.97 14.15
CA VAL A 108 -10.80 -2.23 15.42
C VAL A 108 -11.77 -2.93 16.36
N LEU A 109 -11.32 -3.33 17.54
CA LEU A 109 -12.18 -3.85 18.60
C LEU A 109 -12.51 -2.72 19.59
N TYR A 110 -13.78 -2.34 19.68
CA TYR A 110 -14.22 -1.32 20.65
C TYR A 110 -15.59 -1.69 21.20
N LYS A 111 -15.74 -1.70 22.52
CA LYS A 111 -16.99 -2.05 23.23
C LYS A 111 -17.64 -3.31 22.67
N GLN A 112 -16.87 -4.38 22.53
CA GLN A 112 -17.28 -5.71 22.04
C GLN A 112 -17.82 -5.74 20.60
N HIS A 113 -17.47 -4.75 19.77
CA HIS A 113 -17.82 -4.70 18.37
C HIS A 113 -16.60 -4.49 17.49
N TYR A 114 -16.63 -5.06 16.28
CA TYR A 114 -15.62 -4.79 15.27
C TYR A 114 -16.01 -3.59 14.41
N TYR A 115 -15.04 -2.69 14.23
CA TYR A 115 -15.15 -1.52 13.35
C TYR A 115 -14.03 -1.52 12.31
N LEU A 116 -14.23 -0.76 11.25
CA LEU A 116 -13.20 -0.45 10.28
C LEU A 116 -12.55 0.89 10.62
N TYR A 117 -11.21 0.95 10.73
CA TYR A 117 -10.51 2.21 11.01
C TYR A 117 -10.34 3.08 9.76
N HIS A 118 -10.40 2.49 8.56
CA HIS A 118 -10.44 3.27 7.31
C HIS A 118 -11.71 4.11 7.23
N GLY A 119 -11.60 5.22 6.51
CA GLY A 119 -12.74 6.12 6.33
C GLY A 119 -13.89 5.47 5.55
N PRO A 120 -15.13 5.93 5.78
CA PRO A 120 -16.34 5.29 5.25
C PRO A 120 -16.64 5.64 3.78
N VAL A 121 -15.87 6.54 3.14
CA VAL A 121 -16.19 7.04 1.80
C VAL A 121 -16.24 5.95 0.75
N PRO A 122 -15.30 4.98 0.65
CA PRO A 122 -15.44 3.89 -0.30
C PRO A 122 -16.77 3.15 -0.15
N VAL A 123 -17.18 2.89 1.10
CA VAL A 123 -18.43 2.20 1.43
C VAL A 123 -19.62 3.00 0.92
N ILE A 124 -19.68 4.28 1.25
CA ILE A 124 -20.82 5.16 0.93
C ILE A 124 -20.97 5.38 -0.58
N VAL A 125 -19.85 5.56 -1.30
CA VAL A 125 -19.90 5.93 -2.72
C VAL A 125 -20.00 4.74 -3.66
N LEU A 126 -19.63 3.52 -3.22
CA LEU A 126 -19.59 2.36 -4.12
C LEU A 126 -20.26 1.11 -3.53
N PHE A 127 -19.83 0.65 -2.35
CA PHE A 127 -20.30 -0.64 -1.81
C PHE A 127 -21.77 -0.60 -1.41
N VAL A 128 -22.25 0.45 -0.71
CA VAL A 128 -23.68 0.59 -0.36
C VAL A 128 -24.57 0.72 -1.60
N PRO A 129 -24.29 1.62 -2.57
CA PRO A 129 -25.07 1.67 -3.80
C PRO A 129 -25.08 0.35 -4.56
N TRP A 130 -23.94 -0.33 -4.64
CA TRP A 130 -23.85 -1.63 -5.28
C TRP A 130 -24.74 -2.66 -4.60
N TYR A 131 -24.61 -2.80 -3.28
CA TYR A 131 -25.41 -3.74 -2.49
C TYR A 131 -26.93 -3.47 -2.61
N LEU A 132 -27.33 -2.19 -2.56
CA LEU A 132 -28.73 -1.80 -2.70
C LEU A 132 -29.30 -2.11 -4.09
N LEU A 133 -28.46 -2.01 -5.15
CA LEU A 133 -28.89 -2.23 -6.54
C LEU A 133 -28.89 -3.71 -6.93
N THR A 134 -27.94 -4.48 -6.39
CA THR A 134 -27.70 -5.86 -6.84
C THR A 134 -28.03 -6.93 -5.80
N ALA A 135 -28.16 -6.55 -4.53
CA ALA A 135 -28.22 -7.45 -3.37
C ALA A 135 -27.02 -8.40 -3.24
N HIS A 136 -25.88 -8.03 -3.86
CA HIS A 136 -24.64 -8.81 -3.81
C HIS A 136 -23.50 -7.97 -3.26
N ASP A 137 -22.53 -8.63 -2.66
CA ASP A 137 -21.28 -8.00 -2.24
C ASP A 137 -20.42 -7.62 -3.45
N MET A 138 -19.56 -6.62 -3.29
CA MET A 138 -18.63 -6.17 -4.32
C MET A 138 -17.22 -6.65 -4.00
N PRO A 139 -16.54 -7.37 -4.91
CA PRO A 139 -15.16 -7.74 -4.70
C PRO A 139 -14.26 -6.51 -4.51
N GLU A 140 -13.46 -6.48 -3.42
CA GLU A 140 -12.58 -5.34 -3.08
C GLU A 140 -11.58 -5.01 -4.20
N ASN A 141 -11.05 -6.03 -4.90
CA ASN A 141 -10.16 -5.85 -6.04
C ASN A 141 -10.85 -5.14 -7.22
N PHE A 142 -12.13 -5.45 -7.47
CA PHE A 142 -12.89 -4.77 -8.51
C PHE A 142 -13.25 -3.33 -8.10
N ALA A 143 -13.58 -3.10 -6.83
CA ALA A 143 -13.78 -1.75 -6.30
C ALA A 143 -12.51 -0.89 -6.44
N ALA A 144 -11.34 -1.43 -6.07
CA ALA A 144 -10.06 -0.74 -6.24
C ALA A 144 -9.75 -0.46 -7.72
N PHE A 145 -10.05 -1.40 -8.62
CA PHE A 145 -9.93 -1.19 -10.07
C PHE A 145 -10.80 -0.02 -10.54
N LEU A 146 -12.07 0.05 -10.16
CA LEU A 146 -12.97 1.13 -10.55
C LEU A 146 -12.46 2.49 -10.08
N PHE A 147 -12.00 2.58 -8.83
CA PHE A 147 -11.42 3.82 -8.30
C PHE A 147 -10.12 4.19 -8.99
N ALA A 148 -9.21 3.24 -9.21
CA ALA A 148 -7.95 3.49 -9.90
C ALA A 148 -8.17 3.94 -11.34
N ALA A 149 -9.06 3.30 -12.07
CA ALA A 149 -9.46 3.69 -13.43
C ALA A 149 -10.10 5.09 -13.45
N GLY A 150 -10.98 5.39 -12.48
CA GLY A 150 -11.55 6.72 -12.31
C GLY A 150 -10.49 7.80 -12.07
N GLY A 151 -9.51 7.53 -11.20
CA GLY A 151 -8.39 8.44 -10.95
C GLY A 151 -7.55 8.68 -12.21
N TYR A 152 -7.25 7.62 -12.97
CA TYR A 152 -6.57 7.77 -14.26
C TYR A 152 -7.37 8.59 -15.27
N VAL A 153 -8.68 8.37 -15.38
CA VAL A 153 -9.57 9.17 -16.24
C VAL A 153 -9.49 10.65 -15.89
N PHE A 154 -9.63 11.02 -14.61
CA PHE A 154 -9.57 12.42 -14.20
C PHE A 154 -8.20 13.05 -14.41
N LEU A 155 -7.12 12.32 -14.14
CA LEU A 155 -5.77 12.84 -14.31
C LEU A 155 -5.41 13.00 -15.79
N SER A 156 -5.81 12.06 -16.65
CA SER A 156 -5.64 12.14 -18.11
C SER A 156 -6.49 13.26 -18.74
N LEU A 157 -7.71 13.49 -18.24
CA LEU A 157 -8.55 14.62 -18.63
C LEU A 157 -7.93 15.96 -18.24
N LEU A 158 -7.35 16.04 -17.02
CA LEU A 158 -6.64 17.24 -16.57
C LEU A 158 -5.43 17.51 -17.45
N PHE A 159 -4.65 16.47 -17.82
CA PHE A 159 -3.54 16.57 -18.75
C PHE A 159 -3.96 17.13 -20.11
N LEU A 160 -4.98 16.54 -20.71
CA LEU A 160 -5.51 16.96 -22.01
C LEU A 160 -6.01 18.42 -21.98
N GLN A 161 -6.72 18.79 -20.90
CA GLN A 161 -7.23 20.16 -20.76
C GLN A 161 -6.13 21.19 -20.52
N LEU A 162 -5.10 20.85 -19.73
CA LEU A 162 -3.93 21.73 -19.53
C LEU A 162 -3.19 21.99 -20.83
N LEU A 163 -2.88 20.94 -21.62
CA LEU A 163 -2.23 21.10 -22.92
C LEU A 163 -3.07 21.96 -23.86
N THR A 164 -4.39 21.75 -23.87
CA THR A 164 -5.31 22.53 -24.68
C THR A 164 -5.33 24.01 -24.26
N TYR A 165 -5.40 24.27 -22.95
CA TYR A 165 -5.47 25.63 -22.40
C TYR A 165 -4.16 26.40 -22.59
N LEU A 166 -3.01 25.71 -22.44
CA LEU A 166 -1.68 26.28 -22.68
C LEU A 166 -1.31 26.36 -24.18
N SER A 167 -2.19 25.88 -25.07
CA SER A 167 -1.94 25.80 -26.50
C SER A 167 -0.64 25.05 -26.84
N VAL A 168 -0.30 24.04 -26.05
CA VAL A 168 0.89 23.19 -26.24
C VAL A 168 0.59 22.11 -27.27
N ARG A 169 1.36 22.09 -28.34
CA ARG A 169 1.28 21.09 -29.41
C ARG A 169 2.52 20.20 -29.33
N VAL A 170 2.33 18.94 -29.04
CA VAL A 170 3.40 17.92 -29.05
C VAL A 170 3.12 16.87 -30.12
N PRO A 171 4.13 16.16 -30.62
CA PRO A 171 3.91 15.00 -31.49
C PRO A 171 2.97 13.99 -30.82
N ILE A 172 2.15 13.30 -31.64
CA ILE A 172 1.19 12.31 -31.13
C ILE A 172 1.85 11.22 -30.29
N VAL A 173 3.08 10.82 -30.65
CA VAL A 173 3.87 9.84 -29.92
C VAL A 173 4.17 10.33 -28.49
N VAL A 174 4.61 11.59 -28.33
CA VAL A 174 4.86 12.19 -27.02
C VAL A 174 3.58 12.24 -26.19
N PHE A 175 2.46 12.59 -26.82
CA PHE A 175 1.16 12.61 -26.15
C PHE A 175 0.76 11.22 -25.61
N ILE A 176 0.89 10.17 -26.45
CA ILE A 176 0.61 8.78 -26.06
C ILE A 176 1.55 8.33 -24.93
N LEU A 177 2.85 8.61 -25.04
CA LEU A 177 3.83 8.25 -24.01
C LEU A 177 3.51 8.92 -22.67
N CYS A 178 3.13 10.19 -22.67
CA CYS A 178 2.71 10.87 -21.44
C CYS A 178 1.45 10.23 -20.82
N LEU A 179 0.46 9.85 -21.64
CA LEU A 179 -0.73 9.16 -21.13
C LEU A 179 -0.39 7.78 -20.55
N LEU A 180 0.47 7.01 -21.22
CA LEU A 180 0.95 5.74 -20.70
C LEU A 180 1.76 5.92 -19.40
N ALA A 181 2.62 6.95 -19.33
CA ALA A 181 3.36 7.26 -18.12
C ALA A 181 2.42 7.59 -16.95
N ILE A 182 1.42 8.47 -17.17
CA ILE A 182 0.42 8.84 -16.14
C ILE A 182 -0.34 7.60 -15.63
N GLY A 183 -0.60 6.61 -16.50
CA GLY A 183 -1.29 5.38 -16.09
C GLY A 183 -0.37 4.32 -15.48
N MET A 184 0.84 4.15 -15.99
CA MET A 184 1.65 2.94 -15.74
C MET A 184 3.02 3.19 -15.11
N ALA A 185 3.57 4.43 -15.16
CA ALA A 185 4.87 4.75 -14.58
C ALA A 185 4.77 5.21 -13.12
N GLN A 186 3.94 4.54 -12.33
CA GLN A 186 3.64 4.89 -10.95
C GLN A 186 3.03 3.69 -10.21
N SER A 187 2.87 3.77 -8.88
CA SER A 187 2.56 2.62 -8.02
C SER A 187 1.10 2.15 -8.03
N VAL A 188 0.17 2.76 -8.81
CA VAL A 188 -1.22 2.24 -8.92
C VAL A 188 -1.27 0.82 -9.50
N PRO A 189 -0.51 0.46 -10.57
CA PRO A 189 -0.46 -0.93 -11.03
C PRO A 189 -0.02 -1.91 -9.94
N PHE A 190 0.99 -1.56 -9.15
CA PHE A 190 1.44 -2.37 -8.02
C PHE A 190 0.36 -2.52 -6.93
N LEU A 191 -0.30 -1.42 -6.56
CA LEU A 191 -1.42 -1.40 -5.62
C LEU A 191 -2.53 -2.37 -6.05
N LEU A 192 -2.86 -2.42 -7.33
CA LEU A 192 -3.93 -3.26 -7.87
C LEU A 192 -3.61 -4.76 -7.84
N HIS A 193 -2.35 -5.16 -7.77
CA HIS A 193 -1.98 -6.57 -7.72
C HIS A 193 -2.56 -7.29 -6.49
N ARG A 194 -2.57 -6.63 -5.34
CA ARG A 194 -3.14 -7.14 -4.07
C ARG A 194 -4.20 -6.18 -3.54
N ALA A 195 -5.20 -5.89 -4.35
CA ALA A 195 -6.22 -4.93 -4.00
C ALA A 195 -7.21 -5.52 -2.98
N LYS A 196 -6.97 -5.21 -1.71
CA LYS A 196 -7.79 -5.57 -0.55
C LYS A 196 -8.12 -4.29 0.25
N LEU A 197 -8.38 -4.44 1.51
CA LEU A 197 -8.76 -3.42 2.47
C LEU A 197 -8.04 -2.06 2.32
N TYR A 198 -6.70 -2.06 2.40
CA TYR A 198 -5.90 -0.84 2.34
C TYR A 198 -5.94 -0.20 0.95
N GLU A 199 -5.84 -1.05 -0.05
CA GLU A 199 -5.72 -0.65 -1.44
C GLU A 199 -7.01 0.00 -1.96
N VAL A 200 -8.18 -0.41 -1.46
CA VAL A 200 -9.48 0.22 -1.77
C VAL A 200 -9.51 1.67 -1.27
N ALA A 201 -9.08 1.91 -0.02
CA ALA A 201 -9.04 3.28 0.52
C ALA A 201 -8.06 4.17 -0.24
N ILE A 202 -6.88 3.64 -0.61
CA ILE A 202 -5.85 4.37 -1.34
C ILE A 202 -6.33 4.69 -2.77
N ALA A 203 -6.90 3.70 -3.47
CA ALA A 203 -7.42 3.89 -4.83
C ALA A 203 -8.58 4.90 -4.86
N CYS A 204 -9.49 4.84 -3.87
CA CYS A 204 -10.58 5.82 -3.73
C CYS A 204 -10.03 7.23 -3.46
N GLY A 205 -9.03 7.36 -2.59
CA GLY A 205 -8.33 8.61 -2.33
C GLY A 205 -7.68 9.19 -3.59
N PHE A 206 -6.97 8.37 -4.35
CA PHE A 206 -6.38 8.75 -5.65
C PHE A 206 -7.45 9.25 -6.63
N CYS A 207 -8.58 8.55 -6.75
CA CYS A 207 -9.70 8.98 -7.59
C CYS A 207 -10.24 10.35 -7.16
N CYS A 208 -10.51 10.51 -5.87
CA CYS A 208 -11.07 11.75 -5.32
C CYS A 208 -10.12 12.94 -5.49
N VAL A 209 -8.83 12.77 -5.18
CA VAL A 209 -7.86 13.87 -5.32
C VAL A 209 -7.67 14.24 -6.80
N SER A 210 -7.59 13.26 -7.71
CA SER A 210 -7.48 13.49 -9.15
C SER A 210 -8.70 14.23 -9.71
N ALA A 211 -9.91 13.83 -9.31
CA ALA A 211 -11.15 14.53 -9.66
C ALA A 211 -11.19 15.94 -9.06
N GLY A 212 -10.76 16.09 -7.81
CA GLY A 212 -10.69 17.38 -7.14
C GLY A 212 -9.81 18.39 -7.90
N PHE A 213 -8.61 18.00 -8.32
CA PHE A 213 -7.72 18.85 -9.13
C PHE A 213 -8.26 19.11 -10.55
N TYR A 214 -8.90 18.12 -11.19
CA TYR A 214 -9.56 18.32 -12.46
C TYR A 214 -10.65 19.38 -12.38
N PHE A 215 -11.55 19.30 -11.41
CA PHE A 215 -12.62 20.27 -11.23
C PHE A 215 -12.10 21.62 -10.71
N LEU A 216 -11.01 21.65 -9.93
CA LEU A 216 -10.34 22.89 -9.56
C LEU A 216 -9.82 23.63 -10.80
N PHE A 217 -9.18 22.92 -11.72
CA PHE A 217 -8.74 23.50 -12.97
C PHE A 217 -9.90 24.07 -13.77
N ARG A 218 -11.00 23.33 -13.90
CA ARG A 218 -12.25 23.81 -14.53
C ARG A 218 -12.78 25.07 -13.85
N SER A 219 -12.72 25.12 -12.54
CA SER A 219 -13.17 26.28 -11.75
C SER A 219 -12.34 27.53 -12.01
N ILE A 220 -11.01 27.43 -12.02
CA ILE A 220 -10.13 28.60 -12.21
C ILE A 220 -10.08 29.09 -13.66
N THR A 221 -10.45 28.25 -14.63
CA THR A 221 -10.46 28.60 -16.06
C THR A 221 -11.83 28.96 -16.58
N ALA A 222 -12.92 28.55 -15.94
CA ALA A 222 -14.29 28.92 -16.33
C ALA A 222 -14.63 30.38 -15.97
N SER A 223 -15.64 30.91 -16.65
CA SER A 223 -16.17 32.24 -16.33
C SER A 223 -16.63 32.36 -14.87
N SER A 224 -16.62 33.58 -14.32
CA SER A 224 -16.84 33.84 -12.89
C SER A 224 -18.21 33.38 -12.35
N LYS A 225 -19.22 33.26 -13.23
CA LYS A 225 -20.60 32.96 -12.80
C LYS A 225 -20.87 31.51 -12.40
N ASN A 226 -20.05 30.56 -12.81
CA ASN A 226 -20.31 29.13 -12.51
C ASN A 226 -19.51 28.63 -11.31
N ALA A 227 -20.19 28.42 -10.19
CA ALA A 227 -19.61 27.85 -8.97
C ALA A 227 -19.67 26.32 -8.92
N LEU A 228 -20.35 25.66 -9.88
CA LEU A 228 -20.51 24.20 -9.91
C LEU A 228 -19.17 23.46 -9.87
N TRP A 229 -18.23 23.86 -10.72
CA TRP A 229 -16.90 23.24 -10.76
C TRP A 229 -16.12 23.42 -9.45
N SER A 230 -16.33 24.56 -8.76
CA SER A 230 -15.76 24.79 -7.44
C SER A 230 -16.39 23.86 -6.41
N GLY A 231 -17.72 23.71 -6.44
CA GLY A 231 -18.45 22.81 -5.54
C GLY A 231 -18.05 21.35 -5.73
N LEU A 232 -17.93 20.89 -6.98
CA LEU A 232 -17.45 19.54 -7.30
C LEU A 232 -16.00 19.35 -6.82
N SER A 233 -15.11 20.32 -7.04
CA SER A 233 -13.75 20.27 -6.52
C SER A 233 -13.72 20.10 -5.00
N GLY A 234 -14.50 20.93 -4.28
CA GLY A 234 -14.62 20.84 -2.84
C GLY A 234 -15.21 19.52 -2.36
N LEU A 235 -16.23 19.00 -3.04
CA LEU A 235 -16.82 17.70 -2.74
C LEU A 235 -15.79 16.57 -2.86
N PHE A 236 -15.07 16.49 -3.97
CA PHE A 236 -14.08 15.43 -4.16
C PHE A 236 -12.90 15.53 -3.19
N PHE A 237 -12.40 16.73 -2.88
CA PHE A 237 -11.39 16.90 -1.85
C PHE A 237 -11.94 16.57 -0.44
N GLY A 238 -13.19 16.88 -0.16
CA GLY A 238 -13.87 16.49 1.06
C GLY A 238 -14.03 14.97 1.20
N LEU A 239 -14.42 14.30 0.11
CA LEU A 239 -14.49 12.83 0.05
C LEU A 239 -13.11 12.20 0.24
N ALA A 240 -12.03 12.80 -0.26
CA ALA A 240 -10.66 12.31 -0.05
C ALA A 240 -10.29 12.26 1.45
N ILE A 241 -10.77 13.21 2.27
CA ILE A 241 -10.59 13.19 3.75
C ILE A 241 -11.21 11.91 4.33
N GLY A 242 -12.40 11.53 3.86
CA GLY A 242 -13.10 10.34 4.32
C GLY A 242 -12.60 9.03 3.68
N CYS A 243 -11.61 9.09 2.79
CA CYS A 243 -10.81 7.94 2.36
C CYS A 243 -9.58 7.79 3.26
N ARG A 244 -8.78 8.86 3.34
CA ARG A 244 -7.54 8.95 4.13
C ARG A 244 -7.37 10.40 4.62
N PRO A 245 -7.37 10.67 5.92
CA PRO A 245 -7.47 12.04 6.45
C PRO A 245 -6.40 13.01 5.98
N HIS A 246 -5.16 12.55 5.79
CA HIS A 246 -4.04 13.41 5.32
C HIS A 246 -4.23 13.94 3.89
N LEU A 247 -5.06 13.30 3.06
CA LEU A 247 -5.41 13.80 1.72
C LEU A 247 -6.20 15.11 1.77
N GLY A 248 -6.71 15.49 2.93
CA GLY A 248 -7.29 16.82 3.18
C GLY A 248 -6.32 17.98 2.88
N LEU A 249 -5.01 17.70 2.85
CA LEU A 249 -4.01 18.68 2.41
C LEU A 249 -4.28 19.19 0.99
N ALA A 250 -4.88 18.37 0.11
CA ALA A 250 -5.27 18.80 -1.23
C ALA A 250 -6.33 19.93 -1.18
N ALA A 251 -7.28 19.84 -0.26
CA ALA A 251 -8.27 20.91 -0.04
C ALA A 251 -7.62 22.19 0.47
N VAL A 252 -6.66 22.09 1.40
CA VAL A 252 -5.91 23.24 1.91
C VAL A 252 -5.14 23.91 0.78
N CYS A 253 -4.42 23.15 -0.04
CA CYS A 253 -3.70 23.67 -1.22
C CYS A 253 -4.65 24.33 -2.24
N ALA A 254 -5.82 23.74 -2.47
CA ALA A 254 -6.83 24.29 -3.37
C ALA A 254 -7.38 25.64 -2.87
N LEU A 255 -7.72 25.73 -1.59
CA LEU A 255 -8.20 26.97 -0.99
C LEU A 255 -7.12 28.06 -0.98
N ALA A 256 -5.87 27.70 -0.61
CA ALA A 256 -4.74 28.62 -0.69
C ALA A 256 -4.51 29.12 -2.14
N LEU A 257 -4.58 28.23 -3.13
CA LEU A 257 -4.49 28.59 -4.55
C LEU A 257 -5.56 29.61 -4.95
N LEU A 258 -6.84 29.37 -4.59
CA LEU A 258 -7.93 30.27 -4.92
C LEU A 258 -7.77 31.65 -4.28
N MET A 259 -7.27 31.69 -3.03
CA MET A 259 -6.98 32.95 -2.33
C MET A 259 -5.79 33.69 -2.97
N LEU A 260 -4.71 33.00 -3.28
CA LEU A 260 -3.54 33.60 -3.95
C LEU A 260 -3.85 34.14 -5.35
N LEU A 261 -4.75 33.48 -6.09
CA LEU A 261 -5.25 33.94 -7.38
C LEU A 261 -6.31 35.02 -7.28
N ARG A 262 -6.71 35.41 -6.04
CA ARG A 262 -7.77 36.38 -5.77
C ARG A 262 -9.07 36.06 -6.54
N VAL A 263 -9.41 34.77 -6.59
CA VAL A 263 -10.65 34.32 -7.23
C VAL A 263 -11.85 34.82 -6.44
N ALA A 264 -12.99 35.01 -7.09
CA ALA A 264 -14.22 35.49 -6.47
C ALA A 264 -14.59 34.67 -5.22
N ARG A 265 -14.89 35.35 -4.10
CA ARG A 265 -15.22 34.73 -2.79
C ARG A 265 -16.24 33.61 -2.91
N ARG A 266 -17.24 33.76 -3.78
CA ARG A 266 -18.25 32.73 -4.06
C ARG A 266 -17.62 31.38 -4.45
N LYS A 267 -16.55 31.37 -5.24
CA LYS A 267 -15.86 30.14 -5.63
C LYS A 267 -15.06 29.52 -4.47
N VAL A 268 -14.46 30.38 -3.62
CA VAL A 268 -13.77 29.92 -2.40
C VAL A 268 -14.76 29.25 -1.46
N PHE A 269 -15.91 29.89 -1.19
CA PHE A 269 -16.97 29.28 -0.36
C PHE A 269 -17.53 28.00 -0.99
N ALA A 270 -17.68 27.95 -2.32
CA ALA A 270 -18.17 26.77 -3.02
C ALA A 270 -17.20 25.55 -2.89
N VAL A 271 -15.89 25.80 -2.76
CA VAL A 271 -14.93 24.73 -2.41
C VAL A 271 -14.97 24.42 -0.92
N ALA A 272 -14.95 25.43 -0.07
CA ALA A 272 -14.82 25.26 1.37
C ALA A 272 -16.01 24.54 2.01
N LEU A 273 -17.24 24.87 1.58
CA LEU A 273 -18.45 24.32 2.20
C LEU A 273 -18.54 22.79 2.09
N PRO A 274 -18.37 22.13 0.92
CA PRO A 274 -18.37 20.68 0.85
C PRO A 274 -17.20 20.04 1.62
N VAL A 275 -16.02 20.66 1.63
CA VAL A 275 -14.87 20.17 2.42
C VAL A 275 -15.21 20.17 3.90
N ILE A 276 -15.76 21.27 4.41
CA ILE A 276 -16.17 21.40 5.83
C ILE A 276 -17.28 20.39 6.14
N ALA A 277 -18.29 20.26 5.27
CA ALA A 277 -19.37 19.29 5.46
C ALA A 277 -18.86 17.85 5.54
N CYS A 278 -17.94 17.45 4.66
CA CYS A 278 -17.32 16.10 4.70
C CYS A 278 -16.46 15.94 5.97
N GLY A 279 -15.70 16.96 6.37
CA GLY A 279 -14.89 16.94 7.59
C GLY A 279 -15.76 16.80 8.85
N LEU A 280 -16.84 17.56 8.94
CA LEU A 280 -17.81 17.44 10.04
C LEU A 280 -18.53 16.09 10.03
N GLY A 281 -18.90 15.59 8.85
CA GLY A 281 -19.47 14.24 8.69
C GLY A 281 -18.52 13.15 9.19
N MET A 282 -17.21 13.28 8.90
CA MET A 282 -16.19 12.36 9.40
C MET A 282 -16.02 12.46 10.92
N ALA A 283 -16.01 13.67 11.46
CA ALA A 283 -15.95 13.91 12.90
C ALA A 283 -17.18 13.32 13.63
N ALA A 284 -18.38 13.53 13.07
CA ALA A 284 -19.61 12.95 13.59
C ALA A 284 -19.61 11.41 13.56
N TYR A 285 -19.12 10.83 12.45
CA TYR A 285 -18.96 9.38 12.31
C TYR A 285 -18.00 8.80 13.35
N ASN A 286 -16.86 9.46 13.57
CA ASN A 286 -15.90 9.05 14.61
C ASN A 286 -16.49 9.18 16.01
N TYR A 287 -17.18 10.29 16.30
CA TYR A 287 -17.84 10.50 17.58
C TYR A 287 -18.90 9.43 17.87
N ALA A 288 -19.71 9.09 16.86
CA ALA A 288 -20.74 8.06 17.00
C ALA A 288 -20.17 6.67 17.29
N ARG A 289 -18.96 6.36 16.76
CA ARG A 289 -18.29 5.07 17.01
C ARG A 289 -17.54 5.04 18.34
N PHE A 290 -16.75 6.06 18.61
CA PHE A 290 -15.72 6.05 19.64
C PHE A 290 -15.93 7.09 20.75
N GLY A 291 -16.94 7.97 20.64
CA GLY A 291 -17.17 9.06 21.58
C GLY A 291 -16.14 10.21 21.47
N ASN A 292 -15.26 10.16 20.46
CA ASN A 292 -14.24 11.17 20.22
C ASN A 292 -14.18 11.47 18.70
N PRO A 293 -14.39 12.73 18.26
CA PRO A 293 -14.40 13.10 16.85
C PRO A 293 -13.04 12.94 16.16
N LEU A 294 -11.94 12.88 16.92
CA LEU A 294 -10.56 12.74 16.41
C LEU A 294 -10.01 11.30 16.53
N GLU A 295 -10.77 10.35 17.08
CA GLU A 295 -10.37 8.94 17.14
C GLU A 295 -10.80 8.20 15.87
N PHE A 296 -9.82 7.69 15.14
CA PHE A 296 -10.04 6.91 13.90
C PHE A 296 -10.06 5.41 14.17
N GLY A 297 -9.85 4.99 15.41
CA GLY A 297 -9.82 3.59 15.83
C GLY A 297 -8.41 2.99 15.88
N LEU A 298 -7.37 3.75 15.58
CA LEU A 298 -5.98 3.27 15.64
C LEU A 298 -5.58 2.81 17.04
N SER A 299 -6.12 3.47 18.08
CA SER A 299 -5.89 3.09 19.49
C SER A 299 -6.44 1.71 19.87
N TYR A 300 -7.34 1.18 19.07
CA TYR A 300 -8.07 -0.06 19.32
C TYR A 300 -7.88 -1.10 18.20
N GLN A 301 -6.86 -0.92 17.36
CA GLN A 301 -6.62 -1.77 16.21
C GLN A 301 -6.02 -3.12 16.62
N LEU A 302 -6.54 -4.19 16.03
CA LEU A 302 -6.03 -5.55 16.14
C LEU A 302 -5.12 -5.85 14.93
N ALA A 303 -3.90 -5.34 14.96
CA ALA A 303 -2.95 -5.48 13.87
C ALA A 303 -1.88 -6.55 14.16
N ALA A 304 -1.13 -6.93 13.12
CA ALA A 304 0.02 -7.84 13.23
C ALA A 304 1.25 -7.16 13.85
N ALA A 305 1.16 -5.90 14.21
CA ALA A 305 2.17 -5.17 14.95
C ALA A 305 1.47 -4.13 15.82
N SER A 306 2.06 -3.75 16.93
CA SER A 306 1.47 -2.75 17.84
C SER A 306 1.49 -1.35 17.20
N TYR A 307 0.50 -1.07 16.36
CA TYR A 307 0.32 0.26 15.75
C TYR A 307 -0.15 1.32 16.75
N GLN A 308 -0.57 0.92 17.94
CA GLN A 308 -1.02 1.83 19.01
C GLN A 308 0.02 2.91 19.36
N ASN A 309 1.28 2.65 19.05
CA ASN A 309 2.41 3.52 19.34
C ASN A 309 2.96 4.25 18.11
N ILE A 310 2.37 4.08 16.92
CA ILE A 310 2.76 4.84 15.73
C ILE A 310 2.34 6.29 15.95
N ARG A 311 3.32 7.17 16.03
CA ARG A 311 3.13 8.61 16.18
C ARG A 311 3.93 9.35 15.12
N LEU A 312 3.38 10.46 14.66
CA LEU A 312 4.14 11.39 13.84
C LEU A 312 5.38 11.84 14.61
N SER A 313 6.56 11.56 14.06
CA SER A 313 7.83 11.82 14.72
C SER A 313 8.85 12.36 13.72
N ILE A 314 9.57 13.42 14.10
CA ILE A 314 10.61 14.02 13.27
C ILE A 314 11.75 13.03 12.96
N PRO A 315 12.23 12.20 13.89
CA PRO A 315 13.23 11.18 13.60
C PRO A 315 12.85 10.19 12.48
N ASN A 316 11.55 9.99 12.21
CA ASN A 316 11.10 9.11 11.14
C ASN A 316 11.27 9.74 9.75
N VAL A 317 11.38 11.07 9.66
CA VAL A 317 11.34 11.79 8.37
C VAL A 317 12.53 11.42 7.47
N ALA A 318 13.74 11.42 8.01
CA ALA A 318 14.92 11.12 7.21
C ALA A 318 14.94 9.69 6.66
N PRO A 319 14.70 8.63 7.45
CA PRO A 319 14.51 7.28 6.92
C PRO A 319 13.36 7.19 5.93
N GLY A 320 12.23 7.83 6.23
CA GLY A 320 11.08 7.85 5.32
C GLY A 320 11.41 8.45 3.96
N LEU A 321 12.09 9.61 3.93
CA LEU A 321 12.54 10.24 2.68
C LEU A 321 13.49 9.32 1.89
N TYR A 322 14.40 8.62 2.59
CA TYR A 322 15.28 7.66 1.93
C TYR A 322 14.47 6.56 1.24
N TYR A 323 13.54 5.92 1.94
CA TYR A 323 12.75 4.82 1.39
C TYR A 323 11.84 5.28 0.25
N TRP A 324 11.16 6.40 0.41
CA TRP A 324 10.25 6.91 -0.62
C TRP A 324 10.96 7.45 -1.86
N LEU A 325 12.15 8.01 -1.71
CA LEU A 325 12.81 8.70 -2.82
C LEU A 325 14.01 7.94 -3.39
N LEU A 326 14.84 7.35 -2.55
CA LEU A 326 16.19 6.93 -2.92
C LEU A 326 16.40 5.41 -2.89
N CYS A 327 15.62 4.65 -2.12
CA CYS A 327 15.85 3.22 -1.91
C CYS A 327 15.89 2.46 -3.25
N PRO A 328 17.02 1.83 -3.64
CA PRO A 328 17.08 1.13 -4.90
C PRO A 328 16.30 -0.19 -4.82
N PRO A 329 15.56 -0.57 -5.88
CA PRO A 329 14.97 -1.89 -5.99
C PRO A 329 16.07 -2.94 -6.18
N ASN A 330 15.73 -4.22 -5.99
CA ASN A 330 16.57 -5.33 -6.40
C ASN A 330 16.35 -5.62 -7.88
N LEU A 331 17.43 -5.58 -8.65
CA LEU A 331 17.44 -6.09 -10.02
C LEU A 331 17.90 -7.54 -9.97
N VAL A 332 17.08 -8.44 -10.45
CA VAL A 332 17.32 -9.89 -10.44
C VAL A 332 17.26 -10.42 -11.86
N PRO A 333 18.02 -11.49 -12.18
CA PRO A 333 18.01 -12.08 -13.54
C PRO A 333 16.70 -12.80 -13.88
N GLU A 334 15.93 -13.21 -12.85
CA GLU A 334 14.68 -13.93 -13.03
C GLU A 334 13.53 -12.97 -13.34
N PHE A 335 12.59 -13.42 -14.17
CA PHE A 335 11.35 -12.68 -14.44
C PHE A 335 10.57 -12.38 -13.12
N PRO A 336 10.03 -11.18 -12.92
CA PRO A 336 9.96 -10.03 -13.84
C PRO A 336 11.12 -9.00 -13.68
N PHE A 337 12.29 -9.40 -13.25
CA PHE A 337 13.57 -8.66 -13.21
C PHE A 337 13.69 -7.56 -12.17
N VAL A 338 12.60 -7.07 -11.60
CA VAL A 338 12.58 -6.01 -10.59
C VAL A 338 11.81 -6.50 -9.38
N ARG A 339 12.44 -6.47 -8.20
CA ARG A 339 11.82 -6.82 -6.92
C ARG A 339 11.99 -5.70 -5.92
N LEU A 340 11.01 -5.53 -5.05
CA LEU A 340 11.17 -4.70 -3.88
C LEU A 340 12.09 -5.38 -2.87
N ALA A 341 12.81 -4.60 -2.08
CA ALA A 341 13.74 -5.12 -1.11
C ALA A 341 13.63 -4.41 0.24
N PHE A 342 13.99 -5.14 1.28
CA PHE A 342 14.42 -4.52 2.51
C PHE A 342 15.86 -4.08 2.35
N ARG A 343 16.12 -2.79 2.31
CA ARG A 343 17.46 -2.25 2.32
C ARG A 343 17.63 -1.31 3.48
N TYR A 344 18.67 -1.56 4.26
CA TYR A 344 19.08 -0.66 5.30
C TYR A 344 20.28 0.12 4.78
N PRO A 345 20.21 1.47 4.73
CA PRO A 345 21.37 2.25 4.41
C PRO A 345 22.50 1.92 5.39
N PHE A 346 23.69 1.60 4.88
CA PHE A 346 24.90 1.43 5.67
C PHE A 346 24.92 0.27 6.67
N ASP A 347 24.22 -0.84 6.41
CA ASP A 347 24.09 -1.98 7.35
C ASP A 347 23.61 -1.58 8.75
N ALA A 348 23.06 -0.39 8.90
CA ALA A 348 22.78 0.22 10.18
C ALA A 348 21.30 0.17 10.51
N VAL A 349 20.86 -1.00 10.97
CA VAL A 349 19.56 -1.17 11.68
C VAL A 349 19.42 -0.16 12.82
N ASP A 350 20.52 0.26 13.41
CA ASP A 350 20.59 1.20 14.52
C ASP A 350 20.16 2.63 14.18
N LEU A 351 20.22 3.01 12.90
CA LEU A 351 19.78 4.32 12.43
C LEU A 351 18.26 4.46 12.29
N LEU A 352 17.51 3.37 12.26
CA LEU A 352 16.06 3.48 12.23
C LEU A 352 15.52 3.76 13.65
N PRO A 353 14.54 4.66 13.79
CA PRO A 353 13.88 4.88 15.06
C PRO A 353 13.24 3.61 15.62
N MET A 354 13.22 3.48 16.94
CA MET A 354 12.47 2.41 17.60
C MET A 354 11.02 2.40 17.10
N ARG A 355 10.51 1.24 16.69
CA ARG A 355 9.15 1.05 16.14
C ARG A 355 8.93 1.58 14.72
N TYR A 356 9.97 1.69 13.90
CA TYR A 356 9.81 1.96 12.48
C TYR A 356 9.30 0.71 11.76
N PHE A 357 8.13 0.80 11.13
CA PHE A 357 7.56 -0.29 10.35
C PHE A 357 8.04 -0.21 8.90
N LEU A 358 8.75 -1.20 8.43
CA LEU A 358 9.30 -1.27 7.09
C LEU A 358 8.73 -2.46 6.33
N GLU A 359 7.97 -2.19 5.26
CA GLU A 359 7.70 -3.15 4.19
C GLU A 359 8.70 -2.97 3.03
N PRO A 360 8.89 -3.98 2.16
CA PRO A 360 9.72 -3.83 0.97
C PRO A 360 9.28 -2.64 0.14
N THR A 361 10.22 -1.78 -0.20
CA THR A 361 9.94 -0.51 -0.90
C THR A 361 11.05 -0.24 -1.90
N GLY A 362 10.71 0.41 -3.01
CA GLY A 362 11.67 0.92 -3.97
C GLY A 362 11.43 2.41 -4.18
N GLY A 363 12.47 3.22 -4.02
CA GLY A 363 12.36 4.67 -4.11
C GLY A 363 11.98 5.16 -5.52
N ILE A 364 11.16 6.20 -5.56
CA ILE A 364 10.59 6.76 -6.78
C ILE A 364 11.67 7.15 -7.80
N LEU A 365 12.79 7.72 -7.36
CA LEU A 365 13.84 8.19 -8.27
C LEU A 365 14.50 7.03 -9.01
N ALA A 366 14.60 5.86 -8.39
CA ALA A 366 15.13 4.66 -9.02
C ALA A 366 14.10 3.98 -9.93
N LEU A 367 12.83 3.89 -9.48
CA LEU A 367 11.76 3.21 -10.21
C LEU A 367 11.14 4.05 -11.31
N CYS A 368 11.15 5.37 -11.17
CA CYS A 368 10.53 6.31 -12.09
C CYS A 368 11.40 7.56 -12.29
N PRO A 369 12.57 7.46 -12.95
CA PRO A 369 13.46 8.62 -13.15
C PRO A 369 12.80 9.74 -13.97
N LEU A 370 11.69 9.48 -14.64
CA LEU A 370 10.86 10.50 -15.28
C LEU A 370 10.50 11.64 -14.32
N VAL A 371 10.34 11.36 -13.02
CA VAL A 371 9.95 12.37 -12.01
C VAL A 371 11.03 13.43 -11.78
N PHE A 372 12.29 13.21 -12.18
CA PHE A 372 13.32 14.27 -12.14
C PHE A 372 12.89 15.51 -12.95
N ILE A 373 12.10 15.33 -14.01
CA ILE A 373 11.56 16.44 -14.79
C ILE A 373 10.61 17.30 -13.96
N ALA A 374 9.88 16.72 -13.00
CA ALA A 374 8.98 17.48 -12.13
C ALA A 374 9.74 18.45 -11.21
N ILE A 375 10.98 18.11 -10.83
CA ILE A 375 11.84 18.97 -10.01
C ILE A 375 12.17 20.28 -10.74
N LEU A 376 12.13 20.28 -12.06
CA LEU A 376 12.37 21.49 -12.87
C LEU A 376 11.19 22.47 -12.85
N ALA A 377 10.01 22.07 -12.38
CA ALA A 377 8.80 22.88 -12.44
C ALA A 377 8.94 24.30 -11.81
N PRO A 378 9.58 24.50 -10.65
CA PRO A 378 9.78 25.84 -10.08
C PRO A 378 10.57 26.78 -11.00
N PHE A 379 11.51 26.23 -11.77
CA PHE A 379 12.37 26.99 -12.69
C PHE A 379 11.69 27.26 -14.04
N CYS A 380 10.64 26.51 -14.34
CA CYS A 380 9.89 26.60 -15.59
C CYS A 380 8.76 27.63 -15.56
N GLY A 381 8.68 28.51 -14.55
CA GLY A 381 7.59 29.49 -14.40
C GLY A 381 7.37 30.36 -15.63
N LYS A 382 8.45 30.74 -16.34
CA LYS A 382 8.38 31.52 -17.59
C LYS A 382 7.78 30.76 -18.78
N LEU A 383 7.80 29.41 -18.75
CA LEU A 383 7.22 28.57 -19.79
C LEU A 383 5.68 28.51 -19.70
N PHE A 384 5.12 28.85 -18.55
CA PHE A 384 3.70 28.95 -18.37
C PHE A 384 3.19 30.30 -18.88
N SER A 385 2.43 30.29 -19.93
CA SER A 385 1.80 31.50 -20.49
C SER A 385 0.76 32.10 -19.55
N ASN A 386 0.37 31.40 -18.47
CA ASN A 386 -0.69 31.82 -17.57
C ASN A 386 -0.35 31.51 -16.11
N ARG A 387 -0.43 32.55 -15.25
CA ARG A 387 -0.21 32.45 -13.80
C ARG A 387 -1.10 31.39 -13.12
N ARG A 388 -2.34 31.17 -13.61
CA ARG A 388 -3.28 30.20 -13.02
C ARG A 388 -2.81 28.77 -13.18
N THR A 389 -2.26 28.43 -14.33
CA THR A 389 -1.75 27.08 -14.60
C THR A 389 -0.48 26.80 -13.82
N PHE A 390 0.44 27.77 -13.76
CA PHE A 390 1.64 27.66 -12.93
C PHE A 390 1.29 27.46 -11.45
N ALA A 391 0.37 28.30 -10.94
CA ALA A 391 -0.09 28.20 -9.55
C ALA A 391 -0.79 26.85 -9.24
N LEU A 392 -1.54 26.27 -10.20
CA LEU A 392 -2.13 24.94 -10.06
C LEU A 392 -1.04 23.86 -9.95
N ILE A 393 -0.04 23.89 -10.84
CA ILE A 393 1.09 22.93 -10.78
C ILE A 393 1.84 23.08 -9.47
N THR A 394 2.07 24.30 -9.01
CA THR A 394 2.69 24.56 -7.69
C THR A 394 1.84 23.99 -6.56
N ALA A 395 0.52 24.17 -6.59
CA ALA A 395 -0.39 23.61 -5.58
C ALA A 395 -0.34 22.06 -5.55
N ILE A 396 -0.27 21.42 -6.72
CA ILE A 396 -0.10 19.96 -6.84
C ILE A 396 1.24 19.53 -6.24
N LEU A 397 2.33 20.24 -6.52
CA LEU A 397 3.66 19.93 -5.97
C LEU A 397 3.72 20.13 -4.45
N VAL A 398 3.11 21.19 -3.92
CA VAL A 398 3.03 21.44 -2.47
C VAL A 398 2.22 20.33 -1.78
N PHE A 399 1.08 19.95 -2.35
CA PHE A 399 0.31 18.79 -1.88
C PHE A 399 1.17 17.52 -1.87
N THR A 400 1.86 17.24 -2.96
CA THR A 400 2.70 16.04 -3.11
C THR A 400 3.84 16.02 -2.08
N ALA A 401 4.56 17.15 -1.93
CA ALA A 401 5.62 17.27 -0.94
C ALA A 401 5.09 17.10 0.49
N GLY A 402 3.93 17.68 0.79
CA GLY A 402 3.27 17.51 2.07
C GLY A 402 2.85 16.07 2.36
N CYS A 403 2.35 15.34 1.36
CA CYS A 403 2.07 13.90 1.49
C CYS A 403 3.34 13.10 1.76
N ILE A 404 4.43 13.35 1.01
CA ILE A 404 5.72 12.67 1.23
C ILE A 404 6.22 12.93 2.67
N LEU A 405 6.20 14.18 3.13
CA LEU A 405 6.62 14.52 4.48
C LEU A 405 5.73 13.88 5.55
N PHE A 406 4.42 13.88 5.34
CA PHE A 406 3.47 13.26 6.26
C PHE A 406 3.72 11.75 6.38
N VAL A 407 3.75 11.02 5.26
CA VAL A 407 3.97 9.57 5.30
C VAL A 407 5.37 9.21 5.82
N SER A 408 6.37 10.06 5.55
CA SER A 408 7.70 9.90 6.15
C SER A 408 7.69 10.02 7.66
N ALA A 409 6.91 10.97 8.21
CA ALA A 409 6.84 11.20 9.64
C ALA A 409 6.08 10.11 10.41
N THR A 410 5.25 9.29 9.73
CA THR A 410 4.51 8.20 10.39
C THR A 410 5.40 7.07 10.88
N GLY A 411 6.61 6.91 10.36
CA GLY A 411 7.46 5.76 10.64
C GLY A 411 6.95 4.45 10.05
N LEU A 412 6.17 4.54 8.99
CA LEU A 412 5.53 3.42 8.31
C LEU A 412 5.79 3.52 6.81
N THR A 413 6.52 2.56 6.25
CA THR A 413 6.90 2.55 4.84
C THR A 413 6.32 1.34 4.13
N SER A 414 5.60 1.57 3.04
CA SER A 414 5.01 0.54 2.19
C SER A 414 4.85 1.07 0.77
N GLN A 415 5.25 0.30 -0.24
CA GLN A 415 5.19 0.69 -1.65
C GLN A 415 3.83 1.23 -2.09
N ARG A 416 2.73 0.68 -1.59
CA ARG A 416 1.37 1.12 -1.92
C ARG A 416 1.06 2.56 -1.53
N TYR A 417 1.76 3.14 -0.54
CA TYR A 417 1.52 4.52 -0.12
C TYR A 417 2.09 5.57 -1.08
N GLU A 418 2.96 5.18 -2.02
CA GLU A 418 3.41 6.06 -3.08
C GLU A 418 2.28 6.55 -3.98
N VAL A 419 1.16 5.85 -4.03
CA VAL A 419 -0.04 6.28 -4.79
C VAL A 419 -0.59 7.62 -4.31
N ASP A 420 -0.32 8.03 -3.06
CA ASP A 420 -0.78 9.34 -2.56
C ASP A 420 -0.03 10.52 -3.20
N PHE A 421 1.17 10.30 -3.79
CA PHE A 421 2.01 11.38 -4.31
C PHE A 421 2.68 11.09 -5.65
N GLN A 422 3.12 9.88 -5.96
CA GLN A 422 3.85 9.54 -7.18
C GLN A 422 3.06 9.83 -8.47
N PRO A 423 1.75 9.50 -8.60
CA PRO A 423 0.99 9.79 -9.80
C PRO A 423 0.98 11.28 -10.17
N TYR A 424 0.98 12.16 -9.17
CA TYR A 424 0.98 13.60 -9.38
C TYR A 424 2.35 14.11 -9.77
N LEU A 425 3.45 13.50 -9.28
CA LEU A 425 4.81 13.80 -9.75
C LEU A 425 4.99 13.42 -11.22
N VAL A 426 4.54 12.23 -11.61
CA VAL A 426 4.55 11.77 -13.02
C VAL A 426 3.72 12.70 -13.90
N PHE A 427 2.54 13.08 -13.44
CA PHE A 427 1.67 14.03 -14.14
C PHE A 427 2.38 15.38 -14.37
N VAL A 428 2.98 15.95 -13.32
CA VAL A 428 3.73 17.21 -13.43
C VAL A 428 4.92 17.06 -14.35
N ALA A 429 5.68 15.96 -14.26
CA ALA A 429 6.80 15.66 -15.15
C ALA A 429 6.37 15.66 -16.63
N CYS A 430 5.24 15.04 -16.96
CA CYS A 430 4.68 15.03 -18.32
C CYS A 430 4.30 16.44 -18.80
N ILE A 431 3.70 17.27 -17.95
CA ILE A 431 3.36 18.66 -18.30
C ILE A 431 4.62 19.49 -18.56
N ILE A 432 5.63 19.40 -17.66
CA ILE A 432 6.88 20.16 -17.80
C ILE A 432 7.65 19.69 -19.04
N ALA A 433 7.71 18.39 -19.31
CA ALA A 433 8.32 17.85 -20.52
C ALA A 433 7.67 18.44 -21.80
N CYS A 434 6.33 18.46 -21.86
CA CYS A 434 5.60 19.04 -22.98
C CYS A 434 5.88 20.54 -23.16
N LEU A 435 6.00 21.30 -22.06
CA LEU A 435 6.33 22.73 -22.08
C LEU A 435 7.76 22.97 -22.58
N ILE A 436 8.73 22.21 -22.07
CA ILE A 436 10.13 22.30 -22.50
C ILE A 436 10.23 21.98 -24.00
N LEU A 437 9.64 20.88 -24.45
CA LEU A 437 9.66 20.46 -25.85
C LEU A 437 9.07 21.50 -26.80
N LYS A 438 8.12 22.31 -26.35
CA LYS A 438 7.53 23.39 -27.14
C LYS A 438 8.56 24.47 -27.47
N GLU A 439 9.45 24.81 -26.57
CA GLU A 439 10.42 25.93 -26.66
C GLU A 439 11.75 25.53 -27.33
N LEU A 440 12.03 24.21 -27.43
CA LEU A 440 13.31 23.73 -27.96
C LEU A 440 13.39 23.83 -29.49
N ARG A 441 14.59 24.17 -30.01
CA ARG A 441 14.94 24.11 -31.43
C ARG A 441 14.88 22.67 -31.93
N THR A 442 14.61 22.47 -33.21
CA THR A 442 14.32 21.16 -33.82
C THR A 442 15.35 20.08 -33.47
N SER A 443 16.65 20.36 -33.61
CA SER A 443 17.70 19.35 -33.34
C SER A 443 17.73 18.93 -31.85
N ILE A 444 17.71 19.90 -30.94
CA ILE A 444 17.71 19.65 -29.48
C ILE A 444 16.38 18.97 -29.07
N ARG A 445 15.29 19.37 -29.70
CA ARG A 445 13.95 18.79 -29.47
C ARG A 445 13.90 17.30 -29.78
N MET A 446 14.55 16.85 -30.86
CA MET A 446 14.60 15.41 -31.20
C MET A 446 15.40 14.63 -30.15
N MET A 447 16.53 15.17 -29.68
CA MET A 447 17.31 14.55 -28.60
C MET A 447 16.50 14.50 -27.29
N ALA A 448 15.79 15.59 -26.95
CA ALA A 448 14.93 15.63 -25.76
C ALA A 448 13.75 14.64 -25.85
N ILE A 449 13.16 14.45 -27.05
CA ILE A 449 12.13 13.43 -27.26
C ILE A 449 12.72 12.03 -27.08
N ALA A 450 13.91 11.75 -27.63
CA ALA A 450 14.56 10.44 -27.46
C ALA A 450 14.85 10.16 -25.97
N LEU A 451 15.36 11.14 -25.23
CA LEU A 451 15.56 11.02 -23.78
C LEU A 451 14.23 10.77 -23.06
N LEU A 452 13.17 11.54 -23.40
CA LEU A 452 11.85 11.35 -22.79
C LEU A 452 11.31 9.93 -23.07
N VAL A 453 11.47 9.41 -24.29
CA VAL A 453 11.09 8.02 -24.65
C VAL A 453 11.80 7.03 -23.73
N ILE A 454 13.12 7.15 -23.55
CA ILE A 454 13.91 6.26 -22.68
C ILE A 454 13.41 6.35 -21.24
N LEU A 455 13.23 7.55 -20.70
CA LEU A 455 12.75 7.75 -19.32
C LEU A 455 11.36 7.17 -19.11
N VAL A 456 10.45 7.39 -20.06
CA VAL A 456 9.08 6.85 -19.97
C VAL A 456 9.09 5.32 -20.06
N LEU A 457 9.78 4.76 -21.06
CA LEU A 457 9.81 3.30 -21.25
C LEU A 457 10.44 2.60 -20.05
N TYR A 458 11.55 3.12 -19.51
CA TYR A 458 12.14 2.58 -18.29
C TYR A 458 11.16 2.66 -17.11
N SER A 459 10.59 3.86 -16.86
CA SER A 459 9.68 4.06 -15.73
C SER A 459 8.44 3.17 -15.82
N VAL A 460 7.86 3.00 -17.01
CA VAL A 460 6.74 2.08 -17.25
C VAL A 460 7.17 0.64 -17.03
N ALA A 461 8.31 0.21 -17.63
CA ALA A 461 8.79 -1.15 -17.51
C ALA A 461 9.07 -1.55 -16.06
N ALA A 462 9.74 -0.67 -15.28
CA ALA A 462 10.05 -0.93 -13.88
C ALA A 462 8.77 -1.06 -13.03
N ASN A 463 7.81 -0.12 -13.16
CA ASN A 463 6.57 -0.16 -12.39
C ASN A 463 5.63 -1.30 -12.84
N VAL A 464 5.60 -1.66 -14.12
CA VAL A 464 4.88 -2.85 -14.62
C VAL A 464 5.52 -4.13 -14.10
N ALA A 465 6.85 -4.23 -14.11
CA ALA A 465 7.55 -5.38 -13.54
C ALA A 465 7.21 -5.58 -12.05
N LEU A 466 7.21 -4.50 -11.27
CA LEU A 466 6.76 -4.54 -9.87
C LEU A 466 5.28 -4.92 -9.73
N ALA A 467 4.42 -4.39 -10.60
CA ALA A 467 3.01 -4.74 -10.61
C ALA A 467 2.78 -6.21 -10.94
N VAL A 468 3.59 -6.77 -11.84
CA VAL A 468 3.55 -8.20 -12.19
C VAL A 468 4.08 -9.06 -11.04
N GLN A 469 5.19 -8.66 -10.40
CA GLN A 469 5.72 -9.35 -9.22
C GLN A 469 4.71 -9.38 -8.08
N GLY A 470 4.08 -8.24 -7.83
CA GLY A 470 3.21 -8.01 -6.69
C GLY A 470 3.95 -7.97 -5.35
N PRO A 471 3.28 -7.56 -4.29
CA PRO A 471 3.82 -7.67 -2.94
C PRO A 471 3.98 -9.16 -2.59
N TYR A 472 5.11 -9.52 -1.98
CA TYR A 472 5.33 -10.86 -1.41
C TYR A 472 5.38 -11.99 -2.45
N ASP A 473 5.91 -11.75 -3.64
CA ASP A 473 5.95 -12.73 -4.76
C ASP A 473 4.57 -13.35 -5.08
N GLN A 474 3.53 -12.56 -4.89
CA GLN A 474 2.15 -13.05 -4.94
C GLN A 474 1.77 -13.65 -6.30
N PHE A 475 2.34 -13.17 -7.40
CA PHE A 475 2.02 -13.72 -8.72
C PHE A 475 2.45 -15.18 -8.87
N VAL A 476 3.67 -15.51 -8.42
CA VAL A 476 4.17 -16.91 -8.44
C VAL A 476 3.23 -17.83 -7.69
N GLN A 477 2.71 -17.33 -6.57
CA GLN A 477 1.86 -18.09 -5.67
C GLN A 477 0.43 -18.17 -6.16
N ALA A 478 -0.09 -17.07 -6.68
CA ALA A 478 -1.47 -16.93 -7.10
C ALA A 478 -1.77 -17.65 -8.41
N SER A 479 -0.82 -17.58 -9.34
CA SER A 479 -0.99 -18.06 -10.70
C SER A 479 0.30 -18.71 -11.24
N PRO A 480 0.83 -19.78 -10.62
CA PRO A 480 2.13 -20.35 -10.96
C PRO A 480 2.24 -20.76 -12.43
N GLY A 481 1.16 -21.31 -13.00
CA GLY A 481 1.12 -21.69 -14.43
C GLY A 481 1.19 -20.49 -15.38
N THR A 482 0.56 -19.37 -15.03
CA THR A 482 0.63 -18.14 -15.83
C THR A 482 2.00 -17.48 -15.66
N TYR A 483 2.54 -17.45 -14.45
CA TYR A 483 3.90 -17.00 -14.19
C TYR A 483 4.92 -17.78 -15.02
N ALA A 484 4.88 -19.12 -14.97
CA ALA A 484 5.80 -19.97 -15.71
C ALA A 484 5.71 -19.78 -17.24
N ARG A 485 4.52 -19.51 -17.78
CA ARG A 485 4.35 -19.19 -19.21
C ARG A 485 5.01 -17.86 -19.58
N LEU A 486 4.79 -16.80 -18.79
CA LEU A 486 5.40 -15.51 -19.04
C LEU A 486 6.91 -15.55 -18.83
N ALA A 487 7.39 -16.17 -17.76
CA ALA A 487 8.80 -16.33 -17.49
C ALA A 487 9.54 -17.02 -18.65
N ARG A 488 8.94 -18.05 -19.28
CA ARG A 488 9.51 -18.71 -20.46
C ARG A 488 9.68 -17.79 -21.67
N TRP A 489 8.83 -16.79 -21.83
CA TRP A 489 8.96 -15.81 -22.92
C TRP A 489 10.14 -14.86 -22.71
N PHE A 490 10.42 -14.51 -21.45
CA PHE A 490 11.46 -13.55 -21.10
C PHE A 490 12.78 -14.19 -20.70
N SER A 491 12.78 -15.47 -20.32
CA SER A 491 13.97 -16.22 -19.92
C SER A 491 14.11 -17.52 -20.76
N PRO A 492 14.32 -17.43 -22.08
CA PRO A 492 14.42 -18.62 -22.92
C PRO A 492 15.63 -19.51 -22.58
N ILE A 493 16.57 -19.03 -21.78
CA ILE A 493 17.84 -19.68 -21.45
C ILE A 493 17.85 -20.30 -20.04
N GLU A 494 16.98 -19.83 -19.13
CA GLU A 494 16.89 -20.42 -17.79
C GLU A 494 16.14 -21.76 -17.82
N ARG A 495 16.91 -22.82 -17.84
CA ARG A 495 16.41 -24.12 -17.40
C ARG A 495 16.18 -24.03 -15.90
N TYR A 496 14.93 -23.87 -15.49
CA TYR A 496 14.52 -24.11 -14.10
C TYR A 496 14.92 -25.54 -13.75
N ARG A 497 16.06 -25.70 -13.12
CA ARG A 497 16.36 -26.91 -12.35
C ARG A 497 15.73 -26.70 -10.99
N PRO A 498 14.80 -27.55 -10.54
CA PRO A 498 14.47 -27.61 -9.12
C PRO A 498 15.78 -27.94 -8.42
N GLN A 499 16.37 -26.95 -7.78
CA GLN A 499 17.47 -27.18 -6.87
C GLN A 499 16.83 -27.86 -5.68
N GLU A 500 17.31 -29.06 -5.31
CA GLU A 500 16.91 -29.67 -4.04
C GLU A 500 17.37 -28.71 -2.96
N ASP A 501 16.42 -28.12 -2.24
CA ASP A 501 16.72 -27.16 -1.22
C ASP A 501 17.43 -27.87 -0.07
N PRO A 502 18.57 -27.35 0.41
CA PRO A 502 19.31 -27.97 1.51
C PRO A 502 18.53 -27.91 2.81
N ALA A 503 18.68 -28.90 3.65
CA ALA A 503 18.20 -28.81 5.04
C ALA A 503 19.03 -27.76 5.79
N ILE A 504 18.36 -26.79 6.41
CA ILE A 504 19.02 -25.73 7.16
C ILE A 504 18.77 -25.94 8.66
N ARG A 505 19.83 -25.94 9.43
CA ARG A 505 19.79 -25.99 10.89
C ARG A 505 20.36 -24.71 11.49
N VAL A 506 19.59 -24.09 12.37
CA VAL A 506 19.97 -22.87 13.08
C VAL A 506 20.03 -23.18 14.57
N GLN A 507 21.13 -22.82 15.22
CA GLN A 507 21.27 -22.94 16.68
C GLN A 507 21.70 -21.59 17.22
N ALA A 508 21.03 -21.11 18.26
CA ALA A 508 21.37 -19.88 18.94
C ALA A 508 21.08 -19.97 20.44
N ALA A 509 21.80 -19.22 21.23
CA ALA A 509 21.52 -19.07 22.65
C ALA A 509 21.07 -17.64 22.96
N PHE A 510 20.08 -17.54 23.83
CA PHE A 510 19.44 -16.30 24.24
C PHE A 510 19.53 -16.16 25.75
N ASP A 511 20.20 -15.13 26.23
CA ASP A 511 20.31 -14.82 27.65
C ASP A 511 19.12 -13.94 28.06
N PHE A 512 18.09 -14.53 28.67
CA PHE A 512 16.88 -13.82 29.09
C PHE A 512 17.13 -12.99 30.36
N PRO A 513 16.52 -11.80 30.50
CA PRO A 513 16.65 -10.98 31.71
C PRO A 513 16.03 -11.65 32.93
N ARG A 514 16.32 -11.13 34.13
CA ARG A 514 15.76 -11.68 35.37
C ARG A 514 14.25 -11.52 35.50
N GLN A 515 13.71 -10.45 34.93
CA GLN A 515 12.28 -10.21 34.86
C GLN A 515 11.82 -10.33 33.42
N CYS A 516 10.71 -10.99 33.25
CA CYS A 516 10.09 -11.16 31.96
C CYS A 516 9.58 -9.79 31.44
N VAL A 517 9.96 -9.41 30.25
CA VAL A 517 9.55 -8.15 29.62
C VAL A 517 8.26 -8.40 28.85
N ALA A 518 7.24 -7.56 29.07
CA ALA A 518 5.98 -7.67 28.34
C ALA A 518 6.20 -7.33 26.86
N GLY A 519 5.64 -8.16 25.98
CA GLY A 519 5.73 -8.01 24.53
C GLY A 519 6.16 -9.31 23.84
N MET A 520 6.06 -9.30 22.50
CA MET A 520 6.50 -10.41 21.67
C MET A 520 7.91 -10.12 21.13
N GLU A 521 8.88 -10.89 21.62
CA GLU A 521 10.30 -10.70 21.35
C GLU A 521 10.75 -11.65 20.23
N PRO A 522 11.26 -11.17 19.09
CA PRO A 522 11.75 -12.03 18.03
C PRO A 522 13.01 -12.76 18.46
N LEU A 523 13.03 -14.07 18.35
CA LEU A 523 14.20 -14.90 18.61
C LEU A 523 14.92 -15.22 17.30
N ILE A 524 14.22 -15.77 16.33
CA ILE A 524 14.77 -16.19 15.04
C ILE A 524 13.76 -15.83 13.94
N SER A 525 14.19 -15.10 12.94
CA SER A 525 13.44 -14.90 11.72
C SER A 525 14.18 -15.51 10.53
N ALA A 526 13.44 -16.02 9.56
CA ALA A 526 13.99 -16.60 8.35
C ALA A 526 13.08 -16.33 7.15
N GLY A 527 13.67 -16.21 5.97
CA GLY A 527 12.98 -15.93 4.74
C GLY A 527 12.93 -14.45 4.38
N GLU A 528 12.16 -14.15 3.36
CA GLU A 528 11.94 -12.80 2.86
C GLU A 528 10.50 -12.36 3.15
N PHE A 529 10.25 -11.08 2.95
CA PHE A 529 8.91 -10.54 3.14
C PHE A 529 7.89 -11.26 2.23
N GLY A 530 6.81 -11.75 2.84
CA GLY A 530 5.77 -12.55 2.14
C GLY A 530 5.98 -14.06 2.17
N SER A 531 7.18 -14.51 2.49
CA SER A 531 7.55 -15.92 2.69
C SER A 531 8.48 -15.98 3.89
N ARG A 532 7.97 -15.63 5.06
CA ARG A 532 8.77 -15.56 6.28
C ARG A 532 8.34 -16.58 7.30
N TYR A 533 9.31 -16.95 8.06
CA TYR A 533 9.17 -17.63 9.32
C TYR A 533 9.66 -16.75 10.47
N LEU A 534 8.93 -16.73 11.57
CA LEU A 534 9.31 -16.02 12.79
C LEU A 534 9.06 -16.91 14.00
N LEU A 535 10.10 -17.14 14.79
CA LEU A 535 9.99 -17.66 16.15
C LEU A 535 10.13 -16.50 17.12
N SER A 536 9.12 -16.30 17.94
CA SER A 536 9.11 -15.26 18.97
C SER A 536 8.88 -15.86 20.35
N ALA A 537 9.32 -15.14 21.38
CA ALA A 537 8.98 -15.40 22.77
C ALA A 537 8.06 -14.30 23.29
N ALA A 538 6.95 -14.66 23.91
CA ALA A 538 6.05 -13.74 24.57
C ALA A 538 6.01 -14.04 26.07
N CYS A 539 6.23 -13.02 26.89
CA CYS A 539 6.12 -13.16 28.32
C CYS A 539 4.65 -13.31 28.73
N LEU A 540 4.32 -14.36 29.46
CA LEU A 540 3.00 -14.53 30.08
C LEU A 540 3.02 -14.05 31.54
N ASP A 541 4.02 -14.51 32.29
CA ASP A 541 4.30 -14.12 33.67
C ASP A 541 5.78 -14.44 34.01
N ASN A 542 6.21 -14.14 35.21
CA ASN A 542 7.61 -14.40 35.63
C ASN A 542 7.98 -15.89 35.70
N SER A 543 7.05 -16.80 35.49
CA SER A 543 7.27 -18.25 35.51
C SER A 543 7.03 -18.93 34.17
N ARG A 544 6.34 -18.28 33.25
CA ARG A 544 5.94 -18.85 31.95
C ARG A 544 6.12 -17.86 30.80
N MET A 545 6.55 -18.39 29.70
CA MET A 545 6.55 -17.67 28.42
C MET A 545 5.95 -18.55 27.32
N ARG A 546 5.46 -17.92 26.27
CA ARG A 546 4.93 -18.55 25.09
C ARG A 546 5.92 -18.46 23.94
N LEU A 547 6.31 -19.58 23.40
CA LEU A 547 7.01 -19.63 22.11
C LEU A 547 5.96 -19.63 21.00
N VAL A 548 6.01 -18.62 20.15
CA VAL A 548 5.10 -18.47 19.03
C VAL A 548 5.86 -18.69 17.73
N SER A 549 5.42 -19.65 16.96
CA SER A 549 5.90 -19.91 15.60
C SER A 549 4.91 -19.32 14.62
N GLU A 550 5.33 -18.34 13.86
CA GLU A 550 4.55 -17.73 12.80
C GLU A 550 5.13 -18.07 11.43
N THR A 551 4.29 -18.54 10.53
CA THR A 551 4.61 -18.59 9.10
C THR A 551 3.73 -17.61 8.39
N SER A 552 4.33 -16.67 7.66
CA SER A 552 3.63 -15.68 6.88
C SER A 552 3.75 -16.02 5.40
N TYR A 553 2.74 -16.72 4.88
CA TYR A 553 2.57 -16.99 3.47
C TYR A 553 1.07 -16.90 3.16
N ARG A 554 0.64 -15.78 2.54
CA ARG A 554 -0.76 -15.43 2.23
C ARG A 554 -1.65 -15.09 3.43
N SER A 555 -1.55 -15.81 4.52
CA SER A 555 -2.14 -15.50 5.83
C SER A 555 -1.19 -15.99 6.91
N PRO A 556 -1.04 -15.27 8.02
CA PRO A 556 -0.25 -15.76 9.15
C PRO A 556 -0.87 -17.07 9.63
N ASP A 557 -0.02 -18.08 9.77
CA ASP A 557 -0.35 -19.36 10.41
C ASP A 557 0.46 -19.42 11.70
N TRP A 558 -0.24 -19.57 12.82
CA TRP A 558 0.34 -19.46 14.15
C TRP A 558 0.18 -20.77 14.90
N ILE A 559 1.27 -21.28 15.39
CA ILE A 559 1.25 -22.31 16.43
C ILE A 559 2.10 -21.85 17.61
N TRP A 560 1.74 -22.27 18.79
CA TRP A 560 2.46 -21.88 20.00
C TRP A 560 2.52 -23.02 21.02
N VAL A 561 3.48 -22.87 21.95
CA VAL A 561 3.63 -23.72 23.12
C VAL A 561 4.05 -22.86 24.30
N ASP A 562 3.47 -23.11 25.44
CA ASP A 562 3.86 -22.47 26.67
C ASP A 562 5.02 -23.28 27.32
N VAL A 563 6.10 -22.57 27.63
CA VAL A 563 7.31 -23.14 28.25
C VAL A 563 7.64 -22.38 29.52
N PRO A 564 8.37 -23.01 30.49
CA PRO A 564 8.84 -22.31 31.67
C PRO A 564 9.71 -21.09 31.29
N TYR A 565 9.50 -19.96 31.94
CA TYR A 565 10.40 -18.83 31.84
C TYR A 565 11.64 -19.11 32.71
N THR A 566 12.80 -19.19 32.07
CA THR A 566 14.07 -19.44 32.75
C THR A 566 14.98 -18.24 32.49
N PRO A 567 15.23 -17.37 33.50
CA PRO A 567 16.23 -16.31 33.39
C PRO A 567 17.62 -16.87 33.08
N GLY A 568 18.42 -16.13 32.32
CA GLY A 568 19.73 -16.57 31.88
C GLY A 568 19.69 -17.28 30.53
N ARG A 569 20.62 -18.20 30.32
CA ARG A 569 20.89 -18.80 29.02
C ARG A 569 19.89 -19.88 28.65
N ASN A 570 19.19 -19.69 27.53
CA ASN A 570 18.33 -20.67 26.90
C ASN A 570 18.82 -20.96 25.48
N TYR A 571 18.61 -22.17 25.00
CA TYR A 571 19.08 -22.64 23.70
C TYR A 571 17.88 -22.92 22.80
N ALA A 572 17.86 -22.26 21.65
CA ALA A 572 16.91 -22.54 20.57
C ALA A 572 17.64 -23.21 19.41
N ALA A 573 17.10 -24.30 18.90
CA ALA A 573 17.50 -24.85 17.62
C ALA A 573 16.29 -24.98 16.71
N ILE A 574 16.44 -24.58 15.44
CA ILE A 574 15.44 -24.72 14.40
C ILE A 574 16.04 -25.56 13.30
N GLN A 575 15.30 -26.54 12.85
CA GLN A 575 15.64 -27.35 11.70
C GLN A 575 14.54 -27.23 10.66
N PHE A 576 14.90 -26.76 9.46
CA PHE A 576 14.04 -26.72 8.29
C PHE A 576 14.31 -27.98 7.46
N ASN A 577 13.27 -28.78 7.25
CA ASN A 577 13.34 -29.96 6.42
C ASN A 577 12.59 -29.71 5.11
N PRO A 578 13.30 -29.69 3.95
CA PRO A 578 12.67 -29.43 2.68
C PRO A 578 11.83 -30.60 2.16
N GLN A 579 12.12 -31.84 2.55
CA GLN A 579 11.45 -33.04 2.03
C GLN A 579 9.98 -33.10 2.46
N ASP A 580 9.71 -32.87 3.73
CA ASP A 580 8.35 -32.89 4.32
C ASP A 580 7.79 -31.49 4.57
N ARG A 581 8.56 -30.45 4.23
CA ARG A 581 8.22 -29.04 4.46
C ARG A 581 7.89 -28.73 5.91
N THR A 582 8.59 -29.40 6.84
CA THR A 582 8.40 -29.15 8.26
C THR A 582 9.54 -28.34 8.83
N MET A 583 9.21 -27.60 9.85
CA MET A 583 10.15 -26.94 10.72
C MET A 583 9.97 -27.47 12.12
N THR A 584 11.07 -27.89 12.70
CA THR A 584 11.12 -28.37 14.09
C THR A 584 11.86 -27.35 14.95
N VAL A 585 11.22 -26.89 16.01
CA VAL A 585 11.83 -26.03 17.03
C VAL A 585 12.16 -26.87 18.24
N THR A 586 13.42 -26.79 18.65
CA THR A 586 13.92 -27.41 19.88
C THR A 586 14.28 -26.31 20.88
N TRP A 587 13.77 -26.41 22.10
CA TRP A 587 14.01 -25.46 23.17
C TRP A 587 14.69 -26.19 24.36
N ASN A 588 15.88 -25.74 24.75
CA ASN A 588 16.68 -26.35 25.81
C ASN A 588 16.83 -27.87 25.64
N GLY A 589 17.04 -28.32 24.40
CA GLY A 589 17.26 -29.73 24.07
C GLY A 589 15.98 -30.55 23.82
N ASN A 590 14.80 -30.02 24.13
CA ASN A 590 13.54 -30.73 23.92
C ASN A 590 12.80 -30.17 22.69
N VAL A 591 12.16 -31.04 21.92
CA VAL A 591 11.30 -30.59 20.81
C VAL A 591 10.11 -29.87 21.40
N ALA A 592 10.03 -28.53 21.14
CA ALA A 592 8.98 -27.67 21.64
C ALA A 592 7.77 -27.66 20.70
N LEU A 593 8.01 -27.54 19.40
CA LEU A 593 6.93 -27.51 18.41
C LEU A 593 7.42 -27.98 17.03
N ARG A 594 6.45 -28.40 16.19
CA ARG A 594 6.67 -28.69 14.77
C ARG A 594 5.64 -27.91 13.98
N HIS A 595 6.07 -27.23 12.94
CA HIS A 595 5.22 -26.41 12.10
C HIS A 595 5.37 -26.82 10.63
N HIS A 596 4.28 -27.04 9.94
CA HIS A 596 4.32 -27.32 8.50
C HIS A 596 4.48 -26.01 7.73
N LEU A 597 5.58 -25.91 6.99
CA LEU A 597 5.89 -24.69 6.23
C LEU A 597 5.20 -24.70 4.89
N ARG A 598 4.69 -23.54 4.50
CA ARG A 598 4.13 -23.31 3.15
C ARG A 598 5.17 -22.82 2.17
N PHE A 599 6.35 -22.48 2.63
CA PHE A 599 7.51 -22.05 1.85
C PHE A 599 8.79 -22.68 2.42
N LEU A 600 9.87 -22.60 1.65
CA LEU A 600 11.17 -23.11 2.09
C LEU A 600 12.13 -21.95 2.31
N VAL A 601 12.98 -22.09 3.34
CA VAL A 601 14.12 -21.20 3.56
C VAL A 601 15.28 -21.74 2.73
N THR A 602 15.68 -21.02 1.70
CA THR A 602 16.63 -21.53 0.71
C THR A 602 18.07 -21.08 0.96
N ALA A 603 18.28 -20.05 1.81
CA ALA A 603 19.61 -19.54 2.06
C ALA A 603 19.85 -19.17 3.53
N PRO A 604 21.03 -19.51 4.09
CA PRO A 604 21.43 -19.08 5.43
C PRO A 604 21.44 -17.56 5.61
N SER A 605 21.69 -16.81 4.53
CA SER A 605 21.67 -15.34 4.53
C SER A 605 20.30 -14.74 4.81
N GLN A 606 19.22 -15.52 4.68
CA GLN A 606 17.86 -15.13 5.01
C GLN A 606 17.52 -15.24 6.49
N ILE A 607 18.44 -15.75 7.32
CA ILE A 607 18.23 -16.01 8.74
C ILE A 607 18.76 -14.83 9.56
N ARG A 608 17.96 -14.38 10.52
CA ARG A 608 18.30 -13.31 11.46
C ARG A 608 18.00 -13.75 12.89
N LEU A 609 18.84 -13.35 13.81
CA LEU A 609 18.71 -13.67 15.24
C LEU A 609 18.32 -12.44 16.04
N GLY A 610 17.33 -12.57 16.91
CA GLY A 610 16.88 -11.54 17.83
C GLY A 610 16.24 -10.33 17.17
N TRP A 611 15.90 -10.45 15.91
CA TRP A 611 15.37 -9.36 15.13
C TRP A 611 14.51 -9.86 13.96
N ASP A 612 13.42 -9.15 13.68
CA ASP A 612 12.56 -9.41 12.52
C ASP A 612 12.58 -8.21 11.57
N PRO A 613 13.30 -8.31 10.45
CA PRO A 613 13.35 -7.23 9.45
C PRO A 613 12.03 -7.04 8.73
N THR A 614 11.16 -8.05 8.75
CA THR A 614 10.01 -8.12 7.85
C THR A 614 8.80 -7.34 8.37
N LEU A 615 8.70 -7.13 9.67
CA LEU A 615 7.63 -6.32 10.27
C LEU A 615 8.04 -4.88 10.53
N GLY A 616 9.29 -4.51 10.27
CA GLY A 616 9.83 -3.21 10.64
C GLY A 616 9.76 -2.93 12.15
N ASN A 617 9.24 -3.87 12.88
CA ASN A 617 9.19 -3.81 14.31
C ASN A 617 10.61 -4.10 14.83
N LYS A 618 11.27 -3.06 15.32
CA LYS A 618 12.53 -3.18 16.05
C LYS A 618 12.29 -3.64 17.49
N THR A 619 11.32 -4.51 17.73
CA THR A 619 11.35 -5.29 18.93
C THR A 619 12.59 -6.17 18.80
N ARG A 620 13.66 -5.72 19.41
CA ARG A 620 14.85 -6.52 19.61
C ARG A 620 14.63 -7.37 20.83
N PHE A 621 15.12 -8.56 20.76
CA PHE A 621 15.26 -9.37 21.97
C PHE A 621 16.01 -8.56 23.05
N PRO A 622 15.41 -8.33 24.23
CA PRO A 622 15.96 -7.42 25.24
C PRO A 622 17.16 -7.99 25.97
N GLY A 623 17.44 -9.27 25.78
CA GLY A 623 18.57 -9.96 26.36
C GLY A 623 19.81 -9.96 25.46
N ARG A 624 20.82 -10.71 25.86
CA ARG A 624 22.03 -10.91 25.06
C ARG A 624 21.85 -12.14 24.17
N ILE A 625 22.16 -11.98 22.88
CA ILE A 625 22.22 -13.08 21.93
C ILE A 625 23.66 -13.58 21.88
N VAL A 626 23.86 -14.85 22.08
CA VAL A 626 25.14 -15.52 21.82
C VAL A 626 25.03 -16.12 20.43
N PRO A 627 25.75 -15.59 19.43
CA PRO A 627 25.68 -16.12 18.07
C PRO A 627 25.95 -17.61 18.07
N GLY A 628 25.03 -18.36 17.51
CA GLY A 628 25.17 -19.79 17.32
C GLY A 628 25.62 -20.11 15.88
N THR A 629 25.68 -21.39 15.60
CA THR A 629 26.02 -21.88 14.26
C THR A 629 24.78 -21.91 13.38
N VAL A 630 24.88 -21.36 12.19
CA VAL A 630 23.96 -21.65 11.09
C VAL A 630 24.69 -22.67 10.21
N SER A 631 24.21 -23.91 10.20
CA SER A 631 24.77 -24.98 9.39
C SER A 631 23.81 -25.35 8.27
N VAL A 632 24.35 -25.55 7.09
CA VAL A 632 23.64 -26.12 5.95
C VAL A 632 24.01 -27.60 5.91
N GLU A 633 23.03 -28.45 6.12
CA GLU A 633 23.21 -29.90 5.96
C GLU A 633 22.97 -30.18 4.48
N SER A 634 24.03 -30.61 3.77
CA SER A 634 23.88 -31.14 2.42
C SER A 634 22.99 -32.39 2.47
N PRO A 635 22.10 -32.57 1.48
CA PRO A 635 21.21 -33.73 1.43
C PRO A 635 21.94 -35.05 1.39
#